data_e9b25ed679c17f12e0f4746b676a91eb
#
_entry.id   e9b25ed679c17f12e0f4746b676a91eb
#
_cell.length_a   1.000
_cell.length_b   1.000
_cell.length_c   1.000
_cell.angle_alpha   90.00
_cell.angle_beta   90.00
_cell.angle_gamma   90.00
#
_symmetry.space_group_name_H-M   'P 1'
#
loop_
_entity.id
_entity.type
_entity.pdbx_description
1 polymer ?
#
loop_
_entity_poly.entity_id
_entity_poly.type
_entity_poly.pdbx_seq_one_letter_code
_entity_poly.pdbx_strand_id
1 'polypeptide(L)'
;MRMVRRFAASMRSAHVRRLARRTPTGYFLAGLFVVIAGRMLFSAHDQPPILPLNAAPQESAAPRLADERISNAAHPPSSREEVGRLVERHARRLGSFRPSFFQIVDETDSLFRGRPRTVAVRDEHGRTLARVSREFYRRMCTEGAGRLRDGRVLTYATRIGSEIRFRFSDAPYGLSHRETPLVPFRSVAVDEEIIALGSVLYVPALEGLILPDGSRHDGIFFADDVGSALRGRCIDFFVGFEDHIHNTFSSSRKVRHSHPVEVYLIPRELTHGLVERHRVAQALRGVRDAGDK
;
A
#
# COMPACT_ATOMS: atom_id res chain seq x y z
N MET A 1 20.32 -42.02 -68.18
CA MET A 1 20.61 -43.43 -67.98
C MET A 1 20.55 -43.72 -66.48
N ARG A 2 19.51 -44.46 -66.09
CA ARG A 2 19.46 -45.50 -65.03
C ARG A 2 19.91 -45.04 -63.63
N MET A 3 19.25 -45.26 -62.52
CA MET A 3 18.20 -46.21 -62.08
C MET A 3 17.98 -45.89 -60.59
N VAL A 4 16.80 -45.52 -60.13
CA VAL A 4 15.82 -46.25 -59.38
C VAL A 4 16.34 -47.19 -58.27
N ARG A 5 15.93 -46.95 -57.02
CA ARG A 5 15.23 -47.80 -56.05
C ARG A 5 15.45 -47.29 -54.63
N ARG A 6 14.41 -46.79 -53.93
CA ARG A 6 13.53 -47.48 -52.95
C ARG A 6 14.27 -48.30 -51.91
N PHE A 7 14.19 -47.92 -50.64
CA PHE A 7 13.61 -48.78 -49.60
C PHE A 7 13.10 -48.02 -48.39
N ALA A 8 12.01 -48.51 -47.88
CA ALA A 8 11.19 -47.92 -46.83
C ALA A 8 11.53 -48.51 -45.45
N ALA A 9 11.02 -47.82 -44.41
CA ALA A 9 10.63 -48.29 -43.09
C ALA A 9 11.70 -48.71 -42.08
N SER A 10 11.75 -48.02 -40.98
CA SER A 10 11.48 -48.60 -39.66
C SER A 10 11.38 -47.52 -38.58
N MET A 11 10.26 -47.53 -37.92
CA MET A 11 9.99 -46.84 -36.64
C MET A 11 11.03 -47.23 -35.60
N ARG A 12 11.51 -46.27 -34.81
CA ARG A 12 11.60 -46.43 -33.36
C ARG A 12 11.65 -45.08 -32.66
N SER A 13 10.65 -44.91 -31.84
CA SER A 13 10.49 -44.02 -30.71
C SER A 13 11.80 -43.65 -30.04
N ALA A 14 12.13 -42.36 -30.01
CA ALA A 14 13.06 -41.79 -29.05
C ALA A 14 12.32 -40.66 -28.29
N HIS A 15 12.02 -40.95 -27.06
CA HIS A 15 11.54 -40.02 -26.04
C HIS A 15 12.47 -38.85 -25.94
N VAL A 16 12.14 -37.72 -26.58
CA VAL A 16 12.74 -36.45 -26.28
C VAL A 16 12.00 -35.86 -25.08
N ARG A 17 12.55 -36.13 -23.91
CA ARG A 17 12.19 -35.37 -22.70
C ARG A 17 12.53 -33.90 -22.93
N ARG A 18 11.54 -33.11 -23.31
CA ARG A 18 11.61 -31.63 -23.20
C ARG A 18 11.66 -31.29 -21.74
N LEU A 19 12.83 -30.92 -21.27
CA LEU A 19 13.00 -30.10 -20.08
C LEU A 19 12.27 -28.76 -20.34
N ALA A 20 11.03 -28.68 -19.92
CA ALA A 20 10.34 -27.41 -19.78
C ALA A 20 11.09 -26.58 -18.73
N ARG A 21 11.93 -25.66 -19.18
CA ARG A 21 12.41 -24.57 -18.32
C ARG A 21 11.19 -23.85 -17.83
N ARG A 22 10.84 -24.08 -16.58
CA ARG A 22 9.86 -23.31 -15.83
C ARG A 22 10.41 -21.88 -15.73
N THR A 23 9.95 -20.99 -16.59
CA THR A 23 10.07 -19.56 -16.39
C THR A 23 9.20 -19.15 -15.20
N PRO A 24 9.60 -18.19 -14.38
CA PRO A 24 8.85 -17.78 -13.18
C PRO A 24 7.62 -16.92 -13.50
N THR A 25 6.87 -17.26 -14.55
CA THR A 25 5.68 -16.51 -14.99
C THR A 25 4.45 -16.77 -14.12
N GLY A 26 4.51 -17.73 -13.21
CA GLY A 26 3.38 -18.11 -12.35
C GLY A 26 3.09 -17.12 -11.20
N TYR A 27 4.04 -16.31 -10.80
CA TYR A 27 3.86 -15.36 -9.69
C TYR A 27 3.25 -14.02 -10.11
N PHE A 28 3.30 -13.70 -11.41
CA PHE A 28 2.74 -12.46 -11.96
C PHE A 28 1.21 -12.43 -12.03
N LEU A 29 0.57 -13.60 -12.11
CA LEU A 29 -0.90 -13.69 -12.18
C LEU A 29 -1.57 -13.62 -10.79
N ALA A 30 -0.88 -14.03 -9.73
CA ALA A 30 -1.42 -13.95 -8.38
C ALA A 30 -1.50 -12.51 -7.85
N GLY A 31 -0.54 -11.64 -8.20
CA GLY A 31 -0.58 -10.22 -7.80
C GLY A 31 -1.69 -9.42 -8.49
N LEU A 32 -2.06 -9.78 -9.71
CA LEU A 32 -3.06 -9.04 -10.49
C LEU A 32 -4.51 -9.24 -9.99
N PHE A 33 -4.82 -10.37 -9.39
CA PHE A 33 -6.16 -10.64 -8.84
C PHE A 33 -6.43 -9.92 -7.50
N VAL A 34 -5.41 -9.43 -6.86
CA VAL A 34 -5.39 -9.03 -5.47
C VAL A 34 -5.96 -7.63 -5.23
N VAL A 35 -5.66 -6.67 -6.08
CA VAL A 35 -6.17 -5.29 -5.94
C VAL A 35 -7.65 -5.16 -6.36
N ILE A 36 -8.18 -6.16 -7.06
CA ILE A 36 -9.44 -6.03 -7.79
C ILE A 36 -10.69 -6.50 -6.99
N ALA A 37 -10.53 -7.43 -6.05
CA ALA A 37 -11.69 -8.07 -5.40
C ALA A 37 -12.24 -7.36 -4.15
N GLY A 38 -11.45 -6.60 -3.42
CA GLY A 38 -11.84 -6.05 -2.10
C GLY A 38 -12.75 -4.83 -2.11
N ARG A 39 -12.91 -4.15 -3.26
CA ARG A 39 -13.83 -2.99 -3.35
C ARG A 39 -15.24 -3.32 -3.84
N MET A 40 -15.58 -4.58 -3.98
CA MET A 40 -16.89 -4.99 -4.51
C MET A 40 -18.03 -5.11 -3.48
N LEU A 41 -17.81 -4.98 -2.18
CA LEU A 41 -18.80 -5.38 -1.17
C LEU A 41 -19.38 -4.27 -0.29
N PHE A 42 -19.14 -3.00 -0.58
CA PHE A 42 -19.85 -1.94 0.13
C PHE A 42 -20.79 -1.19 -0.81
N SER A 43 -21.99 -1.74 -0.99
CA SER A 43 -23.17 -1.00 -1.42
C SER A 43 -23.70 -0.21 -0.23
N ALA A 44 -23.98 1.07 -0.44
CA ALA A 44 -24.57 1.97 0.53
C ALA A 44 -25.96 1.49 0.93
N HIS A 45 -26.08 0.81 2.07
CA HIS A 45 -27.32 0.65 2.84
C HIS A 45 -26.94 0.01 4.18
N ASP A 46 -26.60 0.86 5.13
CA ASP A 46 -26.85 0.68 6.56
C ASP A 46 -26.31 1.91 7.30
N GLN A 47 -27.14 2.93 7.34
CA GLN A 47 -26.98 3.98 8.35
C GLN A 47 -27.88 3.62 9.54
N PRO A 48 -27.34 3.53 10.75
CA PRO A 48 -28.17 3.38 11.94
C PRO A 48 -28.97 4.67 12.21
N PRO A 49 -30.18 4.58 12.79
CA PRO A 49 -31.07 5.71 12.99
C PRO A 49 -30.48 6.73 13.97
N ILE A 50 -30.58 8.01 13.60
CA ILE A 50 -30.22 9.15 14.44
C ILE A 50 -31.30 9.29 15.52
N LEU A 51 -30.95 9.07 16.79
CA LEU A 51 -31.80 9.39 17.92
C LEU A 51 -31.71 10.89 18.26
N PRO A 52 -32.82 11.56 18.60
CA PRO A 52 -32.81 12.99 18.87
C PRO A 52 -32.18 13.33 20.22
N LEU A 53 -31.36 14.34 20.20
CA LEU A 53 -30.69 14.96 21.34
C LEU A 53 -31.67 15.89 22.06
N ASN A 54 -32.27 15.46 23.16
CA ASN A 54 -32.88 16.37 24.15
C ASN A 54 -33.05 15.68 25.50
N ALA A 55 -32.10 15.93 26.40
CA ALA A 55 -32.36 15.99 27.85
C ALA A 55 -31.23 16.77 28.53
N ALA A 56 -31.60 17.83 29.22
CA ALA A 56 -30.69 18.71 29.97
C ALA A 56 -30.11 17.99 31.22
N PRO A 57 -28.93 18.43 31.70
CA PRO A 57 -28.24 17.74 32.78
C PRO A 57 -28.82 18.10 34.15
N GLN A 58 -29.08 17.09 34.95
CA GLN A 58 -29.23 17.25 36.40
C GLN A 58 -27.84 17.21 37.06
N GLU A 59 -27.59 18.26 37.79
CA GLU A 59 -26.46 18.48 38.68
C GLU A 59 -26.57 17.53 39.89
N SER A 60 -25.58 16.70 40.12
CA SER A 60 -25.42 15.97 41.39
C SER A 60 -23.95 16.00 41.80
N ALA A 61 -23.78 16.42 43.05
CA ALA A 61 -22.58 16.80 43.75
C ALA A 61 -21.43 15.76 43.72
N ALA A 62 -20.21 16.30 43.63
CA ALA A 62 -18.92 15.62 43.71
C ALA A 62 -18.66 14.93 45.05
N PRO A 63 -17.69 13.98 45.04
CA PRO A 63 -16.60 14.03 46.00
C PRO A 63 -15.25 14.31 45.32
N ARG A 64 -14.62 15.39 45.77
CA ARG A 64 -13.20 15.68 45.56
C ARG A 64 -12.38 14.57 46.22
N LEU A 65 -11.62 13.81 45.44
CA LEU A 65 -10.40 13.07 45.81
C LEU A 65 -9.98 12.20 44.61
N ALA A 66 -9.29 12.76 43.63
CA ALA A 66 -8.41 12.05 42.67
C ALA A 66 -7.69 13.03 41.71
N ASP A 67 -7.23 14.18 42.20
CA ASP A 67 -6.66 15.22 41.35
C ASP A 67 -5.13 15.27 41.39
N GLU A 68 -4.47 14.11 41.52
CA GLU A 68 -3.00 14.03 41.51
C GLU A 68 -2.40 12.96 40.59
N ARG A 69 -3.20 12.32 39.71
CA ARG A 69 -2.65 11.29 38.80
C ARG A 69 -2.85 11.54 37.30
N ILE A 70 -3.32 12.71 36.90
CA ILE A 70 -3.52 13.07 35.46
C ILE A 70 -2.55 14.17 35.00
N SER A 71 -1.52 14.47 35.74
CA SER A 71 -0.50 15.46 35.35
C SER A 71 0.71 14.88 34.61
N ASN A 72 0.66 13.62 34.17
CA ASN A 72 1.63 13.07 33.23
C ASN A 72 0.94 12.69 31.93
N ALA A 73 0.30 13.64 31.26
CA ALA A 73 0.08 13.57 29.82
C ALA A 73 1.48 13.58 29.18
N ALA A 74 1.99 12.37 28.97
CA ALA A 74 3.28 12.16 28.36
C ALA A 74 3.32 12.94 27.04
N HIS A 75 4.27 13.86 26.92
CA HIS A 75 4.57 14.51 25.66
C HIS A 75 4.74 13.41 24.61
N PRO A 76 4.19 13.58 23.40
CA PRO A 76 4.35 12.56 22.36
C PRO A 76 5.84 12.31 22.16
N PRO A 77 6.26 11.03 22.01
CA PRO A 77 7.67 10.69 21.87
C PRO A 77 8.28 11.47 20.72
N SER A 78 9.25 12.35 21.05
CA SER A 78 9.89 13.26 20.11
C SER A 78 11.21 12.71 19.58
N SER A 79 11.78 11.76 20.29
CA SER A 79 13.06 11.14 19.94
C SER A 79 12.93 9.65 19.65
N ARG A 80 13.89 9.11 18.90
CA ARG A 80 14.00 7.68 18.59
C ARG A 80 14.07 6.83 19.88
N GLU A 81 14.77 7.29 20.89
CA GLU A 81 14.91 6.61 22.17
C GLU A 81 13.60 6.53 22.94
N GLU A 82 12.77 7.57 22.86
CA GLU A 82 11.43 7.59 23.44
C GLU A 82 10.50 6.60 22.73
N VAL A 83 10.56 6.54 21.40
CA VAL A 83 9.81 5.55 20.61
C VAL A 83 10.26 4.14 20.98
N GLY A 84 11.56 3.87 21.06
CA GLY A 84 12.10 2.58 21.49
C GLY A 84 11.59 2.16 22.86
N ARG A 85 11.68 3.04 23.87
CA ARG A 85 11.17 2.79 25.23
C ARG A 85 9.66 2.55 25.27
N LEU A 86 8.89 3.28 24.45
CA LEU A 86 7.45 3.10 24.33
C LEU A 86 7.11 1.72 23.76
N VAL A 87 7.81 1.32 22.70
CA VAL A 87 7.63 0.01 22.08
C VAL A 87 7.98 -1.11 23.05
N GLU A 88 9.13 -1.06 23.70
CA GLU A 88 9.59 -2.11 24.64
C GLU A 88 8.62 -2.33 25.80
N ARG A 89 7.98 -1.26 26.29
CA ARG A 89 7.11 -1.32 27.47
C ARG A 89 5.66 -1.65 27.16
N HIS A 90 5.16 -1.23 26.00
CA HIS A 90 3.72 -1.17 25.76
C HIS A 90 3.26 -1.82 24.46
N ALA A 91 4.15 -2.06 23.49
CA ALA A 91 3.73 -2.62 22.22
C ALA A 91 3.30 -4.08 22.36
N ARG A 92 2.13 -4.38 21.81
CA ARG A 92 1.58 -5.74 21.78
C ARG A 92 2.07 -6.47 20.53
N ARG A 93 2.75 -7.58 20.70
CA ARG A 93 3.18 -8.43 19.58
C ARG A 93 1.94 -8.98 18.84
N LEU A 94 1.83 -8.70 17.55
CA LEU A 94 0.84 -9.30 16.67
C LEU A 94 1.31 -10.62 16.08
N GLY A 95 2.63 -10.82 15.98
CA GLY A 95 3.30 -12.00 15.43
C GLY A 95 3.93 -11.75 14.07
N SER A 96 4.19 -12.83 13.33
CA SER A 96 4.88 -12.78 12.05
C SER A 96 3.91 -12.51 10.90
N PHE A 97 4.26 -11.57 10.03
CA PHE A 97 3.49 -11.18 8.85
C PHE A 97 4.33 -11.36 7.58
N ARG A 98 3.71 -11.81 6.51
CA ARG A 98 4.34 -11.91 5.19
C ARG A 98 4.39 -10.53 4.55
N PRO A 99 5.57 -9.99 4.27
CA PRO A 99 5.71 -8.67 3.66
C PRO A 99 5.50 -8.73 2.15
N SER A 100 4.92 -7.67 1.60
CA SER A 100 4.93 -7.30 0.19
C SER A 100 5.18 -5.80 0.06
N PHE A 101 5.26 -5.29 -1.18
CA PHE A 101 5.55 -3.90 -1.44
C PHE A 101 4.66 -3.40 -2.57
N PHE A 102 4.11 -2.20 -2.41
CA PHE A 102 3.33 -1.52 -3.43
C PHE A 102 3.86 -0.11 -3.67
N GLN A 103 3.56 0.43 -4.86
CA GLN A 103 4.16 1.65 -5.36
C GLN A 103 3.15 2.52 -6.09
N ILE A 104 3.50 3.75 -6.39
CA ILE A 104 2.85 4.52 -7.43
C ILE A 104 3.63 4.34 -8.73
N VAL A 105 2.94 4.04 -9.82
CA VAL A 105 3.56 3.81 -11.13
C VAL A 105 3.90 5.14 -11.79
N ASP A 106 5.13 5.29 -12.29
CA ASP A 106 5.57 6.49 -13.01
C ASP A 106 5.63 6.24 -14.53
N GLU A 107 4.84 6.99 -15.32
CA GLU A 107 4.83 6.87 -16.78
C GLU A 107 6.17 7.28 -17.42
N THR A 108 7.06 7.98 -16.69
CA THR A 108 8.39 8.34 -17.18
C THR A 108 9.40 7.21 -17.09
N ASP A 109 9.08 6.12 -16.37
CA ASP A 109 9.94 4.95 -16.25
C ASP A 109 10.32 4.40 -17.65
N SER A 110 11.54 3.89 -17.71
CA SER A 110 12.11 3.28 -18.93
C SER A 110 11.24 2.17 -19.53
N LEU A 111 10.49 1.44 -18.68
CA LEU A 111 9.55 0.39 -19.10
C LEU A 111 8.43 0.91 -20.03
N PHE A 112 8.05 2.18 -19.91
CA PHE A 112 6.96 2.79 -20.68
C PHE A 112 7.46 3.73 -21.78
N ARG A 113 8.77 3.99 -21.83
CA ARG A 113 9.36 4.89 -22.82
C ARG A 113 9.16 4.38 -24.25
N GLY A 114 8.72 5.24 -25.14
CA GLY A 114 8.50 4.90 -26.55
C GLY A 114 7.28 4.01 -26.84
N ARG A 115 6.54 3.57 -25.84
CA ARG A 115 5.34 2.74 -26.05
C ARG A 115 4.16 3.56 -26.54
N PRO A 116 3.31 3.03 -27.47
CA PRO A 116 2.13 3.72 -27.97
C PRO A 116 1.11 3.99 -26.86
N ARG A 117 0.58 5.22 -26.82
CA ARG A 117 -0.43 5.66 -25.83
C ARG A 117 -1.85 5.42 -26.39
N THR A 118 -2.26 4.17 -26.41
CA THR A 118 -3.51 3.72 -27.04
C THR A 118 -4.68 3.55 -26.09
N VAL A 119 -4.42 3.40 -24.78
CA VAL A 119 -5.46 3.12 -23.79
C VAL A 119 -5.95 4.43 -23.18
N ALA A 120 -7.27 4.65 -23.20
CA ALA A 120 -7.91 5.77 -22.53
C ALA A 120 -8.13 5.43 -21.05
N VAL A 121 -7.56 6.24 -20.16
CA VAL A 121 -7.91 6.24 -18.73
C VAL A 121 -9.15 7.09 -18.55
N ARG A 122 -10.17 6.56 -17.89
CA ARG A 122 -11.49 7.21 -17.78
C ARG A 122 -11.84 7.50 -16.31
N ASP A 123 -12.62 8.58 -16.13
CA ASP A 123 -13.25 8.88 -14.84
C ASP A 123 -14.54 8.06 -14.63
N GLU A 124 -15.20 8.27 -13.49
CA GLU A 124 -16.47 7.62 -13.12
C GLU A 124 -17.62 7.95 -14.09
N HIS A 125 -17.55 9.09 -14.79
CA HIS A 125 -18.53 9.52 -15.79
C HIS A 125 -18.16 9.04 -17.21
N GLY A 126 -17.08 8.27 -17.38
CA GLY A 126 -16.61 7.77 -18.67
C GLY A 126 -15.80 8.78 -19.50
N ARG A 127 -15.54 10.00 -18.98
CA ARG A 127 -14.71 11.00 -19.65
C ARG A 127 -13.25 10.57 -19.65
N THR A 128 -12.55 10.79 -20.75
CA THR A 128 -11.12 10.46 -20.86
C THR A 128 -10.29 11.49 -20.13
N LEU A 129 -9.56 11.04 -19.11
CA LEU A 129 -8.61 11.84 -18.33
C LEU A 129 -7.24 11.94 -19.02
N ALA A 130 -6.78 10.81 -19.56
CA ALA A 130 -5.50 10.69 -20.24
C ALA A 130 -5.51 9.53 -21.24
N ARG A 131 -4.56 9.53 -22.18
CA ARG A 131 -4.20 8.33 -22.94
C ARG A 131 -2.82 7.86 -22.52
N VAL A 132 -2.67 6.55 -22.31
CA VAL A 132 -1.43 5.97 -21.81
C VAL A 132 -1.11 4.66 -22.55
N SER A 133 0.08 4.12 -22.34
CA SER A 133 0.41 2.80 -22.86
C SER A 133 -0.38 1.71 -22.14
N ARG A 134 -0.61 0.59 -22.82
CA ARG A 134 -1.30 -0.58 -22.22
C ARG A 134 -0.57 -1.10 -21.00
N GLU A 135 0.74 -1.10 -21.02
CA GLU A 135 1.56 -1.60 -19.93
C GLU A 135 1.46 -0.71 -18.68
N PHE A 136 1.55 0.64 -18.87
CA PHE A 136 1.36 1.59 -17.77
C PHE A 136 -0.06 1.46 -17.18
N TYR A 137 -1.09 1.42 -18.04
CA TYR A 137 -2.48 1.24 -17.58
C TYR A 137 -2.65 0.00 -16.73
N ARG A 138 -2.10 -1.12 -17.19
CA ARG A 138 -2.22 -2.41 -16.47
C ARG A 138 -1.56 -2.35 -15.10
N ARG A 139 -0.35 -1.77 -15.02
CA ARG A 139 0.35 -1.58 -13.74
C ARG A 139 -0.40 -0.62 -12.83
N MET A 140 -0.83 0.52 -13.33
CA MET A 140 -1.62 1.48 -12.57
C MET A 140 -2.92 0.86 -12.04
N CYS A 141 -3.57 -0.03 -12.80
CA CYS A 141 -4.72 -0.78 -12.31
C CYS A 141 -4.40 -1.74 -11.17
N THR A 142 -3.17 -2.26 -11.12
CA THR A 142 -2.70 -3.13 -10.03
C THR A 142 -2.38 -2.34 -8.77
N GLU A 143 -1.64 -1.25 -8.92
CA GLU A 143 -1.11 -0.43 -7.81
C GLU A 143 -2.13 0.60 -7.29
N GLY A 144 -3.19 0.90 -8.05
CA GLY A 144 -4.24 1.85 -7.68
C GLY A 144 -3.91 3.31 -7.99
N ALA A 145 -2.66 3.66 -8.29
CA ALA A 145 -2.25 5.02 -8.61
C ALA A 145 -1.13 5.06 -9.67
N GLY A 146 -1.04 6.20 -10.40
CA GLY A 146 0.01 6.41 -11.37
C GLY A 146 0.26 7.89 -11.64
N ARG A 147 1.53 8.27 -11.82
CA ARG A 147 1.95 9.60 -12.25
C ARG A 147 2.13 9.63 -13.75
N LEU A 148 1.46 10.55 -14.41
CA LEU A 148 1.59 10.81 -15.85
C LEU A 148 2.88 11.54 -16.17
N ARG A 149 3.28 11.55 -17.45
CA ARG A 149 4.48 12.28 -17.93
C ARG A 149 4.43 13.79 -17.68
N ASP A 150 3.23 14.37 -17.61
CA ASP A 150 3.01 15.78 -17.31
C ASP A 150 3.00 16.06 -15.78
N GLY A 151 3.31 15.06 -14.97
CA GLY A 151 3.40 15.15 -13.54
C GLY A 151 2.06 15.04 -12.80
N ARG A 152 0.92 15.02 -13.50
CA ARG A 152 -0.39 14.81 -12.84
C ARG A 152 -0.49 13.38 -12.31
N VAL A 153 -1.12 13.25 -11.16
CA VAL A 153 -1.35 11.96 -10.51
C VAL A 153 -2.79 11.51 -10.72
N LEU A 154 -2.92 10.25 -11.11
CA LEU A 154 -4.19 9.53 -11.17
C LEU A 154 -4.27 8.56 -9.99
N THR A 155 -5.38 8.57 -9.28
CA THR A 155 -5.68 7.61 -8.22
C THR A 155 -6.97 6.86 -8.53
N TYR A 156 -7.10 5.67 -8.01
CA TYR A 156 -8.31 4.88 -8.12
C TYR A 156 -9.54 5.67 -7.65
N ALA A 157 -10.62 5.66 -8.41
CA ALA A 157 -11.89 6.25 -8.03
C ALA A 157 -12.94 5.18 -7.71
N THR A 158 -13.23 4.32 -8.68
CA THR A 158 -14.22 3.25 -8.54
C THR A 158 -14.01 2.17 -9.60
N ARG A 159 -14.84 1.13 -9.54
CA ARG A 159 -14.94 0.12 -10.59
C ARG A 159 -16.36 0.10 -11.16
N ILE A 160 -16.47 0.14 -12.48
CA ILE A 160 -17.74 0.02 -13.20
C ILE A 160 -17.64 -1.21 -14.11
N GLY A 161 -18.38 -2.26 -13.78
CA GLY A 161 -18.23 -3.56 -14.43
C GLY A 161 -16.81 -4.11 -14.27
N SER A 162 -16.13 -4.42 -15.37
CA SER A 162 -14.74 -4.87 -15.40
C SER A 162 -13.71 -3.74 -15.44
N GLU A 163 -14.13 -2.49 -15.64
CA GLU A 163 -13.24 -1.36 -15.85
C GLU A 163 -12.99 -0.59 -14.55
N ILE A 164 -11.70 -0.29 -14.29
CA ILE A 164 -11.30 0.61 -13.22
C ILE A 164 -11.42 2.06 -13.73
N ARG A 165 -11.99 2.91 -12.89
CA ARG A 165 -12.09 4.35 -13.09
C ARG A 165 -11.09 5.05 -12.17
N PHE A 166 -10.55 6.15 -12.67
CA PHE A 166 -9.56 6.95 -11.97
C PHE A 166 -10.05 8.39 -11.85
N ARG A 167 -9.41 9.13 -10.97
CA ARG A 167 -9.55 10.58 -10.86
C ARG A 167 -8.19 11.22 -10.69
N PHE A 168 -8.07 12.51 -10.98
CA PHE A 168 -6.87 13.26 -10.60
C PHE A 168 -6.79 13.43 -9.10
N SER A 169 -5.56 13.50 -8.60
CA SER A 169 -5.24 13.72 -7.19
C SER A 169 -4.11 14.73 -7.08
N ASP A 170 -4.23 15.64 -6.12
CA ASP A 170 -3.15 16.56 -5.77
C ASP A 170 -2.10 15.89 -4.88
N ALA A 171 -2.42 14.74 -4.28
CA ALA A 171 -1.46 13.96 -3.52
C ALA A 171 -0.42 13.33 -4.45
N PRO A 172 0.89 13.63 -4.27
CA PRO A 172 1.96 13.24 -5.21
C PRO A 172 2.17 11.74 -5.30
N TYR A 173 1.68 11.00 -4.31
CA TYR A 173 1.80 9.53 -4.25
C TYR A 173 0.44 8.82 -4.32
N GLY A 174 -0.63 9.55 -4.65
CA GLY A 174 -1.99 9.00 -4.65
C GLY A 174 -2.62 8.93 -3.25
N LEU A 175 -3.80 8.35 -3.20
CA LEU A 175 -4.63 8.30 -2.00
C LEU A 175 -4.84 6.86 -1.53
N SER A 176 -4.93 6.69 -0.23
CA SER A 176 -5.33 5.46 0.43
C SER A 176 -6.81 5.14 0.21
N HIS A 177 -7.25 3.99 0.70
CA HIS A 177 -8.68 3.63 0.73
C HIS A 177 -9.54 4.66 1.49
N ARG A 178 -8.99 5.34 2.51
CA ARG A 178 -9.65 6.40 3.26
C ARG A 178 -9.48 7.80 2.67
N GLU A 179 -9.02 7.88 1.44
CA GLU A 179 -8.79 9.14 0.71
C GLU A 179 -7.76 10.07 1.39
N THR A 180 -6.88 9.51 2.20
CA THR A 180 -5.76 10.24 2.78
C THR A 180 -4.50 10.03 1.93
N PRO A 181 -3.63 11.05 1.79
CA PRO A 181 -2.38 10.91 1.05
C PRO A 181 -1.49 9.80 1.62
N LEU A 182 -0.96 8.95 0.74
CA LEU A 182 0.02 7.93 1.11
C LEU A 182 1.38 8.56 1.37
N VAL A 183 2.10 8.05 2.37
CA VAL A 183 3.44 8.50 2.74
C VAL A 183 4.43 7.37 2.50
N PRO A 184 5.39 7.53 1.54
CA PRO A 184 6.40 6.51 1.28
C PRO A 184 7.16 6.12 2.54
N PHE A 185 7.45 4.83 2.67
CA PHE A 185 8.16 4.22 3.80
C PHE A 185 7.47 4.39 5.16
N ARG A 186 6.20 4.82 5.20
CA ARG A 186 5.41 5.01 6.42
C ARG A 186 4.04 4.37 6.34
N SER A 187 3.35 4.51 5.19
CA SER A 187 2.04 3.91 4.99
C SER A 187 2.17 2.42 4.68
N VAL A 188 1.27 1.63 5.23
CA VAL A 188 1.14 0.22 4.89
C VAL A 188 -0.32 -0.11 4.59
N ALA A 189 -0.51 -1.07 3.68
CA ALA A 189 -1.80 -1.72 3.50
C ALA A 189 -1.86 -3.01 4.31
N VAL A 190 -3.03 -3.29 4.88
CA VAL A 190 -3.25 -4.41 5.79
C VAL A 190 -4.59 -5.11 5.50
N ASP A 191 -4.77 -6.30 6.05
CA ASP A 191 -6.08 -6.90 6.21
C ASP A 191 -6.77 -6.28 7.43
N GLU A 192 -7.85 -5.53 7.22
CA GLU A 192 -8.55 -4.82 8.30
C GLU A 192 -9.25 -5.75 9.31
N GLU A 193 -9.46 -7.02 8.94
CA GLU A 193 -9.93 -8.04 9.89
C GLU A 193 -8.86 -8.42 10.93
N ILE A 194 -7.58 -8.15 10.63
CA ILE A 194 -6.44 -8.46 11.51
C ILE A 194 -5.89 -7.20 12.18
N ILE A 195 -5.76 -6.11 11.40
CA ILE A 195 -5.20 -4.83 11.85
C ILE A 195 -6.16 -3.72 11.45
N ALA A 196 -6.76 -3.06 12.43
CA ALA A 196 -7.67 -1.95 12.17
C ALA A 196 -6.95 -0.78 11.48
N LEU A 197 -7.62 -0.15 10.50
CA LEU A 197 -7.11 1.05 9.85
C LEU A 197 -6.89 2.18 10.86
N GLY A 198 -5.79 2.91 10.65
CA GLY A 198 -5.32 3.95 11.57
C GLY A 198 -4.48 3.42 12.74
N SER A 199 -4.24 2.10 12.81
CA SER A 199 -3.31 1.52 13.78
C SER A 199 -1.89 1.99 13.52
N VAL A 200 -1.13 2.20 14.61
CA VAL A 200 0.31 2.45 14.56
C VAL A 200 1.04 1.15 14.85
N LEU A 201 1.92 0.78 13.94
CA LEU A 201 2.65 -0.48 13.98
C LEU A 201 4.14 -0.22 14.16
N TYR A 202 4.81 -1.18 14.78
CA TYR A 202 6.26 -1.22 14.85
C TYR A 202 6.79 -2.50 14.23
N VAL A 203 7.77 -2.35 13.33
CA VAL A 203 8.44 -3.45 12.63
C VAL A 203 9.94 -3.38 12.92
N PRO A 204 10.46 -4.16 13.91
CA PRO A 204 11.84 -4.08 14.35
C PRO A 204 12.87 -4.27 13.24
N ALA A 205 12.57 -5.13 12.27
CA ALA A 205 13.45 -5.42 11.14
C ALA A 205 13.80 -4.17 10.32
N LEU A 206 12.96 -3.15 10.33
CA LEU A 206 13.14 -1.92 9.55
C LEU A 206 13.71 -0.76 10.37
N GLU A 207 13.88 -0.93 11.68
CA GLU A 207 14.51 0.09 12.50
C GLU A 207 15.99 0.30 12.11
N GLY A 208 16.40 1.57 12.03
CA GLY A 208 17.75 1.98 11.66
C GLY A 208 18.11 1.84 10.18
N LEU A 209 17.15 1.42 9.34
CA LEU A 209 17.33 1.41 7.89
C LEU A 209 17.53 2.83 7.36
N ILE A 210 18.52 3.02 6.49
CA ILE A 210 18.74 4.30 5.80
C ILE A 210 17.73 4.40 4.66
N LEU A 211 16.95 5.48 4.67
CA LEU A 211 15.99 5.83 3.63
C LEU A 211 16.66 6.62 2.48
N PRO A 212 16.01 6.76 1.32
CA PRO A 212 16.56 7.49 0.18
C PRO A 212 16.94 8.95 0.46
N ASP A 213 16.28 9.57 1.42
CA ASP A 213 16.58 10.94 1.90
C ASP A 213 17.74 11.01 2.90
N GLY A 214 18.40 9.90 3.18
CA GLY A 214 19.49 9.78 4.15
C GLY A 214 19.04 9.65 5.62
N SER A 215 17.77 9.80 5.92
CA SER A 215 17.24 9.62 7.26
C SER A 215 17.23 8.15 7.69
N ARG A 216 17.15 7.91 9.01
CA ARG A 216 17.04 6.56 9.57
C ARG A 216 15.59 6.27 9.91
N HIS A 217 15.09 5.15 9.41
CA HIS A 217 13.75 4.65 9.77
C HIS A 217 13.69 4.26 11.24
N ASP A 218 12.61 4.62 11.92
CA ASP A 218 12.38 4.31 13.33
C ASP A 218 11.57 3.00 13.55
N GLY A 219 11.26 2.30 12.47
CA GLY A 219 10.44 1.08 12.51
C GLY A 219 8.93 1.33 12.61
N ILE A 220 8.48 2.60 12.68
CA ILE A 220 7.05 2.95 12.84
C ILE A 220 6.35 3.04 11.48
N PHE A 221 5.18 2.42 11.40
CA PHE A 221 4.28 2.42 10.25
C PHE A 221 2.85 2.73 10.65
N PHE A 222 2.06 3.16 9.66
CA PHE A 222 0.65 3.50 9.82
C PHE A 222 -0.18 2.64 8.88
N ALA A 223 -1.18 1.96 9.43
CA ALA A 223 -2.14 1.17 8.65
C ALA A 223 -3.11 2.12 7.94
N ASP A 224 -2.66 2.76 6.87
CA ASP A 224 -3.41 3.78 6.14
C ASP A 224 -4.31 3.16 5.07
N ASP A 225 -3.97 1.99 4.56
CA ASP A 225 -4.63 1.40 3.40
C ASP A 225 -5.04 -0.05 3.62
N VAL A 226 -5.90 -0.54 2.75
CA VAL A 226 -6.31 -1.94 2.67
C VAL A 226 -5.91 -2.52 1.33
N GLY A 227 -5.33 -3.70 1.33
CA GLY A 227 -5.08 -4.43 0.11
C GLY A 227 -6.24 -5.37 -0.20
N SER A 228 -6.85 -5.21 -1.38
CA SER A 228 -8.02 -6.00 -1.77
C SER A 228 -7.79 -7.51 -1.81
N ALA A 229 -6.55 -7.97 -1.82
CA ALA A 229 -6.20 -9.38 -1.68
C ALA A 229 -5.16 -9.62 -0.58
N LEU A 230 -4.91 -8.65 0.27
CA LEU A 230 -4.26 -8.93 1.53
C LEU A 230 -5.25 -9.68 2.41
N ARG A 231 -4.96 -10.94 2.71
CA ARG A 231 -5.75 -11.74 3.61
C ARG A 231 -4.86 -12.36 4.67
N GLY A 232 -5.35 -12.32 5.90
CA GLY A 232 -4.63 -12.85 7.04
C GLY A 232 -3.38 -12.03 7.39
N ARG A 233 -2.34 -12.71 7.83
CA ARG A 233 -1.09 -12.07 8.29
C ARG A 233 -0.20 -11.66 7.12
N CYS A 234 -0.64 -10.67 6.36
CA CYS A 234 0.11 -10.00 5.31
C CYS A 234 0.22 -8.52 5.62
N ILE A 235 1.31 -7.90 5.24
CA ILE A 235 1.55 -6.45 5.35
C ILE A 235 2.21 -5.96 4.07
N ASP A 236 1.65 -4.93 3.45
CA ASP A 236 2.14 -4.38 2.19
C ASP A 236 2.71 -2.98 2.43
N PHE A 237 4.02 -2.83 2.22
CA PHE A 237 4.74 -1.61 2.53
C PHE A 237 4.74 -0.67 1.33
N PHE A 238 4.31 0.57 1.52
CA PHE A 238 4.33 1.59 0.49
C PHE A 238 5.74 2.13 0.27
N VAL A 239 6.26 1.98 -0.94
CA VAL A 239 7.64 2.37 -1.29
C VAL A 239 7.72 3.62 -2.20
N GLY A 240 6.59 4.32 -2.39
CA GLY A 240 6.56 5.52 -3.23
C GLY A 240 6.75 5.18 -4.70
N PHE A 241 7.76 5.77 -5.35
CA PHE A 241 8.10 5.52 -6.75
C PHE A 241 9.12 4.39 -6.95
N GLU A 242 9.63 3.78 -5.88
CA GLU A 242 10.54 2.64 -6.01
C GLU A 242 9.78 1.40 -6.51
N ASP A 243 10.50 0.52 -7.20
CA ASP A 243 9.92 -0.71 -7.74
C ASP A 243 9.49 -1.67 -6.62
N HIS A 244 8.34 -2.32 -6.79
CA HIS A 244 7.78 -3.25 -5.79
C HIS A 244 8.65 -4.49 -5.53
N ILE A 245 9.63 -4.80 -6.40
CA ILE A 245 10.57 -5.91 -6.23
C ILE A 245 11.93 -5.40 -5.73
N HIS A 246 12.43 -4.31 -6.35
CA HIS A 246 13.75 -3.74 -6.09
C HIS A 246 13.60 -2.35 -5.45
N ASN A 247 13.49 -2.32 -4.14
CA ASN A 247 13.28 -1.10 -3.36
C ASN A 247 14.21 -1.05 -2.15
N THR A 248 14.21 0.07 -1.46
CA THR A 248 15.01 0.31 -0.26
C THR A 248 14.84 -0.78 0.80
N PHE A 249 13.60 -1.25 1.03
CA PHE A 249 13.35 -2.31 2.00
C PHE A 249 13.92 -3.65 1.55
N SER A 250 13.61 -4.09 0.33
CA SER A 250 14.06 -5.37 -0.22
C SER A 250 15.58 -5.42 -0.42
N SER A 251 16.20 -4.32 -0.80
CA SER A 251 17.65 -4.20 -1.00
C SER A 251 18.42 -4.27 0.32
N SER A 252 17.82 -3.88 1.43
CA SER A 252 18.43 -3.96 2.76
C SER A 252 18.68 -5.38 3.24
N ARG A 253 18.11 -6.38 2.58
CA ARG A 253 18.08 -7.79 2.98
C ARG A 253 17.38 -8.05 4.32
N LYS A 254 16.86 -7.03 5.00
CA LYS A 254 16.13 -7.14 6.27
C LYS A 254 14.69 -7.60 6.07
N VAL A 255 14.08 -7.18 4.96
CA VAL A 255 12.70 -7.54 4.61
C VAL A 255 12.63 -8.06 3.17
N ARG A 256 12.04 -9.22 2.97
CA ARG A 256 11.87 -9.85 1.66
C ARG A 256 10.54 -10.56 1.61
N HIS A 257 9.92 -10.65 0.44
CA HIS A 257 8.65 -11.38 0.22
C HIS A 257 8.61 -12.81 0.81
N SER A 258 9.77 -13.46 0.91
CA SER A 258 9.88 -14.85 1.40
C SER A 258 10.13 -14.99 2.89
N HIS A 259 10.38 -13.89 3.61
CA HIS A 259 10.73 -13.92 5.02
C HIS A 259 9.73 -13.09 5.82
N PRO A 260 8.90 -13.73 6.65
CA PRO A 260 7.99 -13.01 7.52
C PRO A 260 8.72 -12.04 8.45
N VAL A 261 8.08 -10.92 8.74
CA VAL A 261 8.57 -9.91 9.68
C VAL A 261 7.69 -9.88 10.92
N GLU A 262 8.30 -9.64 12.07
CA GLU A 262 7.57 -9.44 13.31
C GLU A 262 6.91 -8.06 13.31
N VAL A 263 5.63 -8.02 13.68
CA VAL A 263 4.82 -6.81 13.74
C VAL A 263 4.26 -6.65 15.15
N TYR A 264 4.36 -5.45 15.67
CA TYR A 264 3.83 -5.04 16.96
C TYR A 264 2.83 -3.92 16.79
N LEU A 265 1.79 -3.92 17.60
CA LEU A 265 0.78 -2.86 17.68
C LEU A 265 1.14 -1.94 18.84
N ILE A 266 1.25 -0.64 18.58
CA ILE A 266 1.40 0.37 19.62
C ILE A 266 0.01 0.74 20.13
N PRO A 267 -0.24 0.73 21.45
CA PRO A 267 -1.53 1.11 22.03
C PRO A 267 -1.95 2.52 21.61
N ARG A 268 -3.23 2.69 21.25
CA ARG A 268 -3.77 3.93 20.67
C ARG A 268 -3.55 5.15 21.57
N GLU A 269 -3.66 4.98 22.88
CA GLU A 269 -3.46 6.02 23.89
C GLU A 269 -2.04 6.63 23.89
N LEU A 270 -1.09 5.90 23.33
CA LEU A 270 0.31 6.31 23.26
C LEU A 270 0.73 6.82 21.87
N THR A 271 -0.20 6.83 20.91
CA THR A 271 0.14 7.12 19.50
C THR A 271 -0.18 8.54 19.05
N HIS A 272 -0.81 9.38 19.90
CA HIS A 272 -1.29 10.71 19.51
C HIS A 272 -0.23 11.54 18.77
N GLY A 273 0.97 11.69 19.32
CA GLY A 273 2.03 12.46 18.68
C GLY A 273 2.63 11.80 17.42
N LEU A 274 2.60 10.47 17.34
CA LEU A 274 3.02 9.75 16.13
C LEU A 274 2.01 10.00 15.00
N VAL A 275 0.72 9.85 15.30
CA VAL A 275 -0.38 10.08 14.35
C VAL A 275 -0.40 11.53 13.88
N GLU A 276 -0.20 12.49 14.76
CA GLU A 276 -0.19 13.92 14.39
C GLU A 276 0.97 14.25 13.45
N ARG A 277 2.19 13.79 13.73
CA ARG A 277 3.32 13.94 12.79
C ARG A 277 3.05 13.27 11.44
N HIS A 278 2.40 12.11 11.44
CA HIS A 278 2.02 11.43 10.20
C HIS A 278 0.99 12.25 9.41
N ARG A 279 -0.03 12.81 10.08
CA ARG A 279 -1.02 13.69 9.45
C ARG A 279 -0.38 14.95 8.86
N VAL A 280 0.58 15.55 9.55
CA VAL A 280 1.36 16.67 8.99
C VAL A 280 2.11 16.24 7.74
N ALA A 281 2.76 15.07 7.75
CA ALA A 281 3.44 14.55 6.58
C ALA A 281 2.47 14.26 5.41
N GLN A 282 1.26 13.77 5.70
CA GLN A 282 0.19 13.60 4.71
C GLN A 282 -0.27 14.96 4.14
N ALA A 283 -0.50 15.95 4.99
CA ALA A 283 -0.93 17.28 4.59
C ALA A 283 0.10 17.99 3.71
N LEU A 284 1.38 17.95 4.08
CA LEU A 284 2.48 18.50 3.29
C LEU A 284 2.63 17.83 1.91
N ARG A 285 2.21 16.58 1.77
CA ARG A 285 2.19 15.84 0.52
C ARG A 285 0.87 15.94 -0.23
N GLY A 286 -0.15 16.56 0.36
CA GLY A 286 -1.43 16.87 -0.27
C GLY A 286 -1.45 18.22 -0.98
N VAL A 287 -0.54 19.11 -0.61
CA VAL A 287 -0.41 20.44 -1.21
C VAL A 287 0.70 20.37 -2.26
N ARG A 288 0.37 20.41 -3.54
CA ARG A 288 1.35 20.78 -4.55
C ARG A 288 1.77 22.22 -4.30
N ASP A 289 3.07 22.48 -4.31
CA ASP A 289 3.57 23.85 -4.40
C ASP A 289 2.87 24.53 -5.58
N ALA A 290 1.92 25.40 -5.25
CA ALA A 290 1.23 26.27 -6.20
C ALA A 290 2.16 27.42 -6.69
N GLY A 291 3.46 27.26 -6.53
CA GLY A 291 4.48 28.28 -6.67
C GLY A 291 5.46 28.15 -7.82
N ASP A 292 5.29 27.22 -8.78
CA ASP A 292 6.12 27.22 -9.97
C ASP A 292 5.24 27.17 -11.23
N LYS A 293 4.88 28.37 -11.68
CA LYS A 293 4.35 28.65 -13.01
C LYS A 293 5.39 29.42 -13.81
#